data_b6a72ae7119eac327042007003f3f882
#
_entry.id   b6a72ae7119eac327042007003f3f882
#
_cell.length_a   1.000
_cell.length_b   1.000
_cell.length_c   1.000
_cell.angle_alpha   90.00
_cell.angle_beta   90.00
_cell.angle_gamma   90.00
#
_symmetry.space_group_name_H-M   'P 1'
#
loop_
_entity.id
_entity.type
_entity.pdbx_description
1 polymer ?
#
loop_
_entity_poly.entity_id
_entity_poly.type
_entity_poly.pdbx_seq_one_letter_code
_entity_poly.pdbx_strand_id
1 'polypeptide(L)'
;MKKSSLIIISILLVLIVFSIFIYKSKSKLSSVEEDSRNFSFKDTASITKIFIADKEGDKCLIERTKEGWLVNGKYKCRSEAILNLLELIKNVEVKMSVPKQSKQNVIKFMTSNALKVEIYSEDNLVKQYYVGHETPDSEGSYMLLTDIDKNKNFKDPFVCFIPGFVGFLQPRFIAKENEWRDRVVLNYIPPQLKQIKVTHYK
;
A
#
# COMPACT_ATOMS: atom_id res chain seq x y z
N MET A 1 -26.40 -56.07 13.85
CA MET A 1 -26.77 -54.76 13.23
C MET A 1 -27.46 -55.04 11.91
N LYS A 2 -28.65 -54.47 11.67
CA LYS A 2 -29.40 -54.67 10.42
C LYS A 2 -28.61 -53.98 9.28
N LYS A 3 -28.55 -54.62 8.10
CA LYS A 3 -27.83 -54.10 6.91
C LYS A 3 -28.18 -52.64 6.59
N SER A 4 -29.44 -52.24 6.85
CA SER A 4 -29.92 -50.87 6.69
C SER A 4 -29.27 -49.87 7.63
N SER A 5 -28.91 -50.26 8.87
CA SER A 5 -28.20 -49.35 9.82
C SER A 5 -26.76 -49.07 9.38
N LEU A 6 -26.07 -50.04 8.77
CA LEU A 6 -24.74 -49.85 8.22
C LEU A 6 -24.72 -48.89 7.02
N ILE A 7 -25.76 -48.98 6.16
CA ILE A 7 -25.90 -48.07 5.01
C ILE A 7 -26.14 -46.63 5.48
N ILE A 8 -27.01 -46.45 6.50
CA ILE A 8 -27.30 -45.11 7.05
C ILE A 8 -26.04 -44.48 7.67
N ILE A 9 -25.27 -45.26 8.43
CA ILE A 9 -24.01 -44.80 9.04
C ILE A 9 -22.98 -44.42 7.97
N SER A 10 -22.88 -45.20 6.87
CA SER A 10 -21.98 -44.89 5.76
C SER A 10 -22.35 -43.58 5.06
N ILE A 11 -23.64 -43.34 4.81
CA ILE A 11 -24.13 -42.11 4.19
C ILE A 11 -23.85 -40.92 5.11
N LEU A 12 -24.07 -41.07 6.42
CA LEU A 12 -23.84 -40.00 7.39
C LEU A 12 -22.35 -39.65 7.45
N LEU A 13 -21.44 -40.61 7.39
CA LEU A 13 -19.99 -40.41 7.35
C LEU A 13 -19.58 -39.65 6.09
N VAL A 14 -20.12 -40.00 4.92
CA VAL A 14 -19.85 -39.30 3.65
C VAL A 14 -20.32 -37.83 3.72
N LEU A 15 -21.50 -37.59 4.29
CA LEU A 15 -22.03 -36.23 4.47
C LEU A 15 -21.15 -35.38 5.42
N ILE A 16 -20.63 -35.96 6.51
CA ILE A 16 -19.72 -35.29 7.42
C ILE A 16 -18.44 -34.92 6.69
N VAL A 17 -17.81 -35.85 5.99
CA VAL A 17 -16.58 -35.59 5.22
C VAL A 17 -16.80 -34.50 4.17
N PHE A 18 -17.92 -34.55 3.46
CA PHE A 18 -18.32 -33.57 2.45
C PHE A 18 -18.56 -32.17 3.08
N SER A 19 -19.21 -32.13 4.23
CA SER A 19 -19.41 -30.89 4.99
C SER A 19 -18.09 -30.27 5.45
N ILE A 20 -17.16 -31.08 5.97
CA ILE A 20 -15.80 -30.61 6.35
C ILE A 20 -15.04 -30.11 5.14
N PHE A 21 -15.15 -30.77 4.00
CA PHE A 21 -14.51 -30.35 2.76
C PHE A 21 -15.03 -29.00 2.25
N ILE A 22 -16.36 -28.81 2.27
CA ILE A 22 -16.99 -27.51 1.90
C ILE A 22 -16.57 -26.42 2.88
N TYR A 23 -16.56 -26.71 4.19
CA TYR A 23 -16.17 -25.73 5.22
C TYR A 23 -14.72 -25.28 5.02
N LYS A 24 -13.77 -26.21 4.85
CA LYS A 24 -12.36 -25.88 4.57
C LYS A 24 -12.15 -25.15 3.24
N SER A 25 -12.94 -25.48 2.22
CA SER A 25 -12.88 -24.78 0.92
C SER A 25 -13.37 -23.35 1.03
N LYS A 26 -14.48 -23.10 1.75
CA LYS A 26 -15.00 -21.74 1.98
C LYS A 26 -14.07 -20.89 2.86
N SER A 27 -13.47 -21.46 3.90
CA SER A 27 -12.56 -20.72 4.78
C SER A 27 -11.30 -20.26 4.05
N LYS A 28 -10.74 -21.06 3.14
CA LYS A 28 -9.61 -20.64 2.29
C LYS A 28 -9.96 -19.51 1.31
N LEU A 29 -11.17 -19.53 0.74
CA LEU A 29 -11.62 -18.46 -0.17
C LEU A 29 -11.84 -17.14 0.58
N SER A 30 -12.43 -17.21 1.79
CA SER A 30 -12.69 -16.04 2.63
C SER A 30 -11.38 -15.36 3.11
N SER A 31 -10.39 -16.15 3.53
CA SER A 31 -9.11 -15.60 3.98
C SER A 31 -8.32 -14.95 2.85
N VAL A 32 -8.29 -15.53 1.65
CA VAL A 32 -7.62 -14.93 0.48
C VAL A 32 -8.31 -13.63 0.04
N GLU A 33 -9.63 -13.54 0.16
CA GLU A 33 -10.39 -12.34 -0.16
C GLU A 33 -10.15 -11.24 0.88
N GLU A 34 -10.05 -11.59 2.14
CA GLU A 34 -9.73 -10.68 3.23
C GLU A 34 -8.28 -10.16 3.12
N ASP A 35 -7.32 -11.05 2.83
CA ASP A 35 -5.93 -10.69 2.62
C ASP A 35 -5.76 -9.74 1.44
N SER A 36 -6.52 -9.93 0.35
CA SER A 36 -6.45 -9.09 -0.86
C SER A 36 -6.93 -7.64 -0.63
N ARG A 37 -7.63 -7.37 0.46
CA ARG A 37 -8.19 -6.07 0.84
C ARG A 37 -7.38 -5.34 1.91
N ASN A 38 -6.39 -6.00 2.50
CA ASN A 38 -5.61 -5.45 3.61
C ASN A 38 -4.47 -4.56 3.11
N PHE A 39 -4.77 -3.35 2.66
CA PHE A 39 -3.78 -2.38 2.18
C PHE A 39 -3.06 -1.65 3.32
N SER A 40 -3.69 -1.48 4.48
CA SER A 40 -3.10 -0.74 5.59
C SER A 40 -2.00 -1.52 6.30
N PHE A 41 -1.06 -0.77 6.88
CA PHE A 41 -0.08 -1.30 7.82
C PHE A 41 -0.12 -0.46 9.11
N LYS A 42 -0.67 -1.02 10.17
CA LYS A 42 -1.01 -0.27 11.40
C LYS A 42 0.21 0.12 12.24
N ASP A 43 1.22 -0.75 12.29
CA ASP A 43 2.45 -0.49 13.05
C ASP A 43 3.47 0.31 12.22
N THR A 44 3.15 1.56 11.95
CA THR A 44 4.06 2.46 11.22
C THR A 44 5.33 2.80 11.99
N ALA A 45 5.38 2.51 13.31
CA ALA A 45 6.59 2.70 14.10
C ALA A 45 7.69 1.70 13.72
N SER A 46 7.32 0.49 13.33
CA SER A 46 8.27 -0.55 12.88
C SER A 46 8.76 -0.35 11.44
N ILE A 47 8.16 0.56 10.65
CA ILE A 47 8.59 0.80 9.28
C ILE A 47 10.00 1.41 9.28
N THR A 48 10.91 0.74 8.60
CA THR A 48 12.31 1.19 8.46
C THR A 48 12.60 1.72 7.06
N LYS A 49 11.87 1.24 6.03
CA LYS A 49 12.16 1.56 4.64
C LYS A 49 10.88 1.58 3.80
N ILE A 50 10.78 2.55 2.89
CA ILE A 50 9.69 2.65 1.90
C ILE A 50 10.34 2.89 0.54
N PHE A 51 10.04 2.04 -0.43
CA PHE A 51 10.49 2.19 -1.81
C PHE A 51 9.30 2.56 -2.70
N ILE A 52 9.46 3.60 -3.53
CA ILE A 52 8.44 4.05 -4.48
C ILE A 52 9.10 4.18 -5.84
N ALA A 53 8.50 3.60 -6.86
CA ALA A 53 8.94 3.70 -8.24
C ALA A 53 7.77 3.90 -9.19
N ASP A 54 7.98 4.68 -10.23
CA ASP A 54 7.03 4.84 -11.34
C ASP A 54 7.44 4.05 -12.58
N LYS A 55 6.71 4.23 -13.66
CA LYS A 55 6.98 3.59 -14.96
C LYS A 55 7.86 4.45 -15.87
N GLU A 56 8.11 5.70 -15.50
CA GLU A 56 8.96 6.64 -16.23
C GLU A 56 10.44 6.46 -15.89
N GLY A 57 10.73 5.72 -14.83
CA GLY A 57 12.08 5.40 -14.36
C GLY A 57 12.50 6.17 -13.11
N ASP A 58 11.65 7.05 -12.61
CA ASP A 58 11.87 7.71 -11.33
C ASP A 58 11.66 6.71 -10.19
N LYS A 59 12.54 6.75 -9.21
CA LYS A 59 12.48 5.91 -8.01
C LYS A 59 13.09 6.61 -6.82
N CYS A 60 12.53 6.39 -5.67
CA CYS A 60 13.09 6.84 -4.42
C CYS A 60 13.05 5.76 -3.35
N LEU A 61 14.07 5.70 -2.55
CA LEU A 61 14.19 4.88 -1.36
C LEU A 61 14.20 5.80 -0.15
N ILE A 62 13.23 5.66 0.71
CA ILE A 62 13.06 6.46 1.93
C ILE A 62 13.39 5.54 3.11
N GLU A 63 14.44 5.87 3.87
CA GLU A 63 14.98 5.03 4.94
C GLU A 63 14.97 5.76 6.27
N ARG A 64 14.56 5.07 7.32
CA ARG A 64 14.60 5.58 8.69
C ARG A 64 16.00 5.42 9.28
N THR A 65 16.52 6.49 9.83
CA THR A 65 17.82 6.51 10.54
C THR A 65 17.62 7.00 11.98
N LYS A 66 18.70 7.00 12.77
CA LYS A 66 18.67 7.55 14.13
C LYS A 66 18.39 9.06 14.15
N GLU A 67 18.73 9.77 13.08
CA GLU A 67 18.58 11.22 12.95
C GLU A 67 17.32 11.65 12.20
N GLY A 68 16.48 10.70 11.79
CA GLY A 68 15.27 10.94 11.01
C GLY A 68 15.24 10.12 9.73
N TRP A 69 14.52 10.59 8.72
CA TRP A 69 14.37 9.90 7.45
C TRP A 69 15.26 10.49 6.36
N LEU A 70 15.90 9.61 5.59
CA LEU A 70 16.71 9.99 4.43
C LEU A 70 16.04 9.47 3.15
N VAL A 71 16.13 10.25 2.07
CA VAL A 71 15.81 9.79 0.72
C VAL A 71 17.09 9.45 -0.02
N ASN A 72 17.13 8.25 -0.64
CA ASN A 72 18.24 7.67 -1.38
C ASN A 72 19.56 7.66 -0.57
N GLY A 73 19.46 7.50 0.75
CA GLY A 73 20.63 7.48 1.67
C GLY A 73 21.41 8.79 1.74
N LYS A 74 20.93 9.87 1.12
CA LYS A 74 21.71 11.08 0.92
C LYS A 74 21.10 12.34 1.52
N TYR A 75 19.81 12.58 1.31
CA TYR A 75 19.18 13.82 1.71
C TYR A 75 18.16 13.60 2.81
N LYS A 76 18.14 14.51 3.77
CA LYS A 76 17.11 14.52 4.82
C LYS A 76 15.73 14.75 4.20
N CYS A 77 14.76 13.96 4.65
CA CYS A 77 13.37 14.12 4.22
C CYS A 77 12.67 15.23 5.00
N ARG A 78 11.69 15.87 4.36
CA ARG A 78 10.73 16.75 5.03
C ARG A 78 9.89 15.94 6.00
N SER A 79 9.91 16.30 7.26
CA SER A 79 9.19 15.58 8.32
C SER A 79 7.69 15.47 8.05
N GLU A 80 7.08 16.57 7.57
CA GLU A 80 5.65 16.59 7.23
C GLU A 80 5.28 15.63 6.10
N ALA A 81 6.13 15.52 5.07
CA ALA A 81 5.88 14.60 3.96
C ALA A 81 5.92 13.14 4.42
N ILE A 82 6.87 12.82 5.30
CA ILE A 82 6.98 11.47 5.90
C ILE A 82 5.78 11.17 6.80
N LEU A 83 5.40 12.09 7.69
CA LEU A 83 4.25 11.89 8.56
C LEU A 83 2.97 11.65 7.76
N ASN A 84 2.74 12.44 6.71
CA ASN A 84 1.59 12.26 5.82
C ASN A 84 1.61 10.91 5.09
N LEU A 85 2.78 10.43 4.66
CA LEU A 85 2.91 9.12 4.02
C LEU A 85 2.64 7.98 5.02
N LEU A 86 3.20 8.06 6.23
CA LEU A 86 2.98 7.06 7.27
C LEU A 86 1.51 7.03 7.73
N GLU A 87 0.86 8.19 7.84
CA GLU A 87 -0.56 8.28 8.15
C GLU A 87 -1.42 7.66 7.04
N LEU A 88 -1.08 7.90 5.78
CA LEU A 88 -1.73 7.26 4.64
C LEU A 88 -1.60 5.74 4.74
N ILE A 89 -0.37 5.21 4.90
CA ILE A 89 -0.10 3.77 5.02
C ILE A 89 -0.91 3.14 6.17
N LYS A 90 -1.04 3.86 7.28
CA LYS A 90 -1.80 3.41 8.46
C LYS A 90 -3.31 3.35 8.22
N ASN A 91 -3.86 4.34 7.50
CA ASN A 91 -5.29 4.60 7.46
C ASN A 91 -5.96 4.31 6.11
N VAL A 92 -5.20 3.84 5.11
CA VAL A 92 -5.78 3.45 3.81
C VAL A 92 -6.76 2.30 3.99
N GLU A 93 -7.95 2.44 3.42
CA GLU A 93 -9.04 1.46 3.47
C GLU A 93 -9.62 1.22 2.08
N VAL A 94 -10.26 0.06 1.92
CA VAL A 94 -10.99 -0.28 0.71
C VAL A 94 -12.38 0.33 0.76
N LYS A 95 -12.70 1.22 -0.19
CA LYS A 95 -14.03 1.78 -0.38
C LYS A 95 -14.96 0.77 -1.07
N MET A 96 -14.48 0.20 -2.18
CA MET A 96 -15.26 -0.75 -2.98
C MET A 96 -14.37 -1.59 -3.90
N SER A 97 -14.92 -2.71 -4.37
CA SER A 97 -14.31 -3.47 -5.46
C SER A 97 -14.54 -2.77 -6.80
N VAL A 98 -13.57 -2.87 -7.71
CA VAL A 98 -13.74 -2.37 -9.07
C VAL A 98 -14.79 -3.22 -9.80
N PRO A 99 -15.81 -2.61 -10.46
CA PRO A 99 -16.82 -3.33 -11.21
C PRO A 99 -16.21 -4.24 -12.28
N LYS A 100 -16.77 -5.43 -12.45
CA LYS A 100 -16.24 -6.44 -13.40
C LYS A 100 -16.07 -5.90 -14.83
N GLN A 101 -16.99 -5.03 -15.27
CA GLN A 101 -16.94 -4.40 -16.61
C GLN A 101 -15.75 -3.47 -16.80
N SER A 102 -15.36 -2.72 -15.75
CA SER A 102 -14.26 -1.76 -15.78
C SER A 102 -12.91 -2.39 -15.42
N LYS A 103 -12.90 -3.57 -14.81
CA LYS A 103 -11.72 -4.21 -14.23
C LYS A 103 -10.55 -4.34 -15.21
N GLN A 104 -10.83 -4.82 -16.44
CA GLN A 104 -9.76 -5.00 -17.43
C GLN A 104 -9.13 -3.68 -17.85
N ASN A 105 -9.94 -2.63 -18.01
CA ASN A 105 -9.45 -1.30 -18.36
C ASN A 105 -8.60 -0.71 -17.22
N VAL A 106 -9.06 -0.85 -15.97
CA VAL A 106 -8.30 -0.43 -14.79
C VAL A 106 -6.95 -1.15 -14.70
N ILE A 107 -6.93 -2.47 -14.84
CA ILE A 107 -5.67 -3.25 -14.81
C ILE A 107 -4.75 -2.83 -15.96
N LYS A 108 -5.26 -2.68 -17.17
CA LYS A 108 -4.46 -2.22 -18.33
C LYS A 108 -3.83 -0.87 -18.06
N PHE A 109 -4.61 0.09 -17.55
CA PHE A 109 -4.10 1.40 -17.20
C PHE A 109 -3.05 1.35 -16.08
N MET A 110 -3.30 0.59 -15.02
CA MET A 110 -2.35 0.41 -13.92
C MET A 110 -1.05 -0.22 -14.38
N THR A 111 -1.09 -1.16 -15.32
CA THR A 111 0.12 -1.79 -15.88
C THR A 111 1.07 -0.76 -16.49
N SER A 112 0.53 0.31 -17.08
CA SER A 112 1.32 1.34 -17.76
C SER A 112 1.69 2.53 -16.86
N ASN A 113 0.88 2.84 -15.84
CA ASN A 113 0.97 4.13 -15.14
C ASN A 113 0.99 4.03 -13.60
N ALA A 114 0.87 2.82 -13.02
CA ALA A 114 0.82 2.71 -11.57
C ALA A 114 2.21 2.89 -10.94
N LEU A 115 2.19 3.52 -9.77
CA LEU A 115 3.34 3.57 -8.86
C LEU A 115 3.46 2.23 -8.12
N LYS A 116 4.65 1.68 -8.08
CA LYS A 116 4.98 0.53 -7.22
C LYS A 116 5.41 1.06 -5.87
N VAL A 117 4.82 0.54 -4.80
CA VAL A 117 5.16 0.88 -3.41
C VAL A 117 5.50 -0.38 -2.66
N GLU A 118 6.66 -0.38 -2.02
CA GLU A 118 7.12 -1.44 -1.14
C GLU A 118 7.38 -0.86 0.25
N ILE A 119 6.91 -1.54 1.29
CA ILE A 119 7.05 -1.14 2.69
C ILE A 119 7.78 -2.25 3.42
N TYR A 120 8.83 -1.86 4.14
CA TYR A 120 9.67 -2.78 4.89
C TYR A 120 9.63 -2.46 6.38
N SER A 121 9.57 -3.50 7.19
CA SER A 121 9.82 -3.47 8.64
C SER A 121 11.12 -4.23 8.88
N GLU A 122 12.12 -3.56 9.41
CA GLU A 122 13.49 -4.05 9.41
C GLU A 122 13.93 -4.35 7.97
N ASP A 123 14.37 -5.58 7.67
CA ASP A 123 14.71 -6.01 6.31
C ASP A 123 13.60 -6.81 5.61
N ASN A 124 12.45 -7.00 6.27
CA ASN A 124 11.35 -7.79 5.75
C ASN A 124 10.38 -6.91 4.95
N LEU A 125 10.06 -7.33 3.73
CA LEU A 125 8.99 -6.74 2.94
C LEU A 125 7.64 -7.10 3.60
N VAL A 126 6.94 -6.10 4.15
CA VAL A 126 5.66 -6.33 4.87
C VAL A 126 4.44 -5.97 4.04
N LYS A 127 4.57 -5.06 3.07
CA LYS A 127 3.51 -4.70 2.12
C LYS A 127 4.10 -4.33 0.76
N GLN A 128 3.44 -4.77 -0.29
CA GLN A 128 3.70 -4.31 -1.64
C GLN A 128 2.39 -4.10 -2.37
N TYR A 129 2.22 -2.94 -2.99
CA TYR A 129 1.05 -2.64 -3.80
C TYR A 129 1.35 -1.66 -4.93
N TYR A 130 0.47 -1.64 -5.89
CA TYR A 130 0.49 -0.69 -6.99
C TYR A 130 -0.62 0.35 -6.78
N VAL A 131 -0.27 1.62 -6.94
CA VAL A 131 -1.19 2.76 -6.81
C VAL A 131 -1.43 3.33 -8.20
N GLY A 132 -2.66 3.22 -8.66
CA GLY A 132 -3.12 3.77 -9.93
C GLY A 132 -3.68 5.18 -9.78
N HIS A 133 -4.31 5.65 -10.86
CA HIS A 133 -4.93 6.97 -10.93
C HIS A 133 -6.19 7.09 -10.04
N GLU A 134 -6.72 8.27 -10.03
CA GLU A 134 -7.99 8.60 -9.37
C GLU A 134 -9.19 7.89 -9.99
N THR A 135 -10.23 7.74 -9.20
CA THR A 135 -11.55 7.34 -9.68
C THR A 135 -12.23 8.51 -10.40
N PRO A 136 -13.25 8.28 -11.28
CA PRO A 136 -13.95 9.36 -12.00
C PRO A 136 -14.60 10.40 -11.09
N ASP A 137 -14.96 10.03 -9.86
CA ASP A 137 -15.48 10.92 -8.82
C ASP A 137 -14.41 11.61 -7.99
N SER A 138 -13.12 11.32 -8.24
CA SER A 138 -11.95 11.81 -7.49
C SER A 138 -12.00 11.53 -5.99
N GLU A 139 -12.78 10.54 -5.55
CA GLU A 139 -12.95 10.18 -4.14
C GLU A 139 -12.07 8.98 -3.70
N GLY A 140 -11.17 8.52 -4.54
CA GLY A 140 -10.26 7.42 -4.26
C GLY A 140 -9.27 7.17 -5.37
N SER A 141 -8.37 6.22 -5.14
CA SER A 141 -7.41 5.72 -6.12
C SER A 141 -7.58 4.22 -6.33
N TYR A 142 -7.36 3.77 -7.56
CA TYR A 142 -7.27 2.34 -7.83
C TYR A 142 -5.98 1.78 -7.23
N MET A 143 -6.08 0.70 -6.47
CA MET A 143 -4.92 0.03 -5.87
C MET A 143 -5.00 -1.46 -6.08
N LEU A 144 -3.84 -2.11 -6.23
CA LEU A 144 -3.70 -3.55 -6.40
C LEU A 144 -2.62 -4.06 -5.45
N LEU A 145 -3.00 -4.95 -4.54
CA LEU A 145 -2.11 -5.54 -3.56
C LEU A 145 -1.32 -6.71 -4.16
N THR A 146 -0.12 -6.93 -3.69
CA THR A 146 0.71 -8.11 -3.98
C THR A 146 0.66 -9.09 -2.81
N ASP A 147 0.44 -10.36 -3.11
CA ASP A 147 0.66 -11.47 -2.19
C ASP A 147 2.17 -11.69 -2.07
N ILE A 148 2.74 -11.24 -0.96
CA ILE A 148 4.20 -11.25 -0.75
C ILE A 148 4.73 -12.67 -0.66
N ASP A 149 3.99 -13.58 -0.01
CA ASP A 149 4.40 -14.97 0.19
C ASP A 149 4.50 -15.71 -1.15
N LYS A 150 3.61 -15.40 -2.08
CA LYS A 150 3.60 -16.01 -3.42
C LYS A 150 4.33 -15.18 -4.47
N ASN A 151 4.81 -13.99 -4.10
CA ASN A 151 5.42 -13.00 -5.01
C ASN A 151 4.56 -12.77 -6.27
N LYS A 152 3.25 -12.59 -6.07
CA LYS A 152 2.27 -12.44 -7.15
C LYS A 152 1.18 -11.44 -6.77
N ASN A 153 0.79 -10.61 -7.72
CA ASN A 153 -0.33 -9.70 -7.53
C ASN A 153 -1.65 -10.45 -7.32
N PHE A 154 -2.49 -9.96 -6.42
CA PHE A 154 -3.87 -10.40 -6.34
C PHE A 154 -4.60 -10.09 -7.65
N LYS A 155 -5.71 -10.77 -7.90
CA LYS A 155 -6.43 -10.68 -9.19
C LYS A 155 -7.26 -9.42 -9.34
N ASP A 156 -7.69 -8.86 -8.21
CA ASP A 156 -8.71 -7.83 -8.17
C ASP A 156 -8.16 -6.51 -7.64
N PRO A 157 -8.22 -5.44 -8.44
CA PRO A 157 -7.95 -4.09 -7.96
C PRO A 157 -9.16 -3.59 -7.15
N PHE A 158 -8.88 -2.68 -6.22
CA PHE A 158 -9.85 -2.02 -5.38
C PHE A 158 -9.77 -0.51 -5.50
N VAL A 159 -10.85 0.16 -5.20
CA VAL A 159 -10.86 1.60 -4.94
C VAL A 159 -10.52 1.80 -3.47
N CYS A 160 -9.42 2.49 -3.21
CA CYS A 160 -8.94 2.78 -1.86
C CYS A 160 -9.01 4.28 -1.56
N PHE A 161 -9.23 4.60 -0.29
CA PHE A 161 -9.39 5.95 0.22
C PHE A 161 -8.85 6.03 1.65
N ILE A 162 -8.85 7.22 2.23
CA ILE A 162 -8.62 7.43 3.67
C ILE A 162 -9.90 7.99 4.28
N PRO A 163 -10.47 7.38 5.33
CA PRO A 163 -11.64 7.93 6.02
C PRO A 163 -11.42 9.37 6.50
N GLY A 164 -12.38 10.23 6.22
CA GLY A 164 -12.31 11.66 6.56
C GLY A 164 -11.45 12.52 5.63
N PHE A 165 -10.81 11.94 4.62
CA PHE A 165 -10.08 12.68 3.59
C PHE A 165 -10.87 12.70 2.28
N VAL A 166 -11.03 13.88 1.69
CA VAL A 166 -11.63 14.09 0.37
C VAL A 166 -10.52 14.21 -0.66
N GLY A 167 -10.51 13.31 -1.64
CA GLY A 167 -9.52 13.29 -2.72
C GLY A 167 -8.95 11.91 -2.97
N PHE A 168 -7.96 11.85 -3.84
CA PHE A 168 -7.31 10.61 -4.27
C PHE A 168 -5.89 10.47 -3.70
N LEU A 169 -5.37 9.24 -3.64
CA LEU A 169 -4.17 8.90 -2.87
C LEU A 169 -2.87 9.02 -3.67
N GLN A 170 -2.94 8.85 -5.01
CA GLN A 170 -1.78 8.74 -5.87
C GLN A 170 -0.75 9.89 -5.70
N PRO A 171 -1.11 11.17 -5.57
CA PRO A 171 -0.13 12.25 -5.43
C PRO A 171 0.66 12.25 -4.12
N ARG A 172 0.27 11.41 -3.17
CA ARG A 172 1.00 11.24 -1.90
C ARG A 172 2.11 10.19 -1.98
N PHE A 173 2.10 9.39 -3.04
CA PHE A 173 3.16 8.44 -3.37
C PHE A 173 4.04 9.02 -4.47
N ILE A 174 5.14 9.62 -4.10
CA ILE A 174 5.99 10.39 -5.02
C ILE A 174 7.26 9.59 -5.30
N ALA A 175 7.54 9.28 -6.57
CA ALA A 175 8.76 8.60 -6.98
C ALA A 175 9.98 9.55 -7.11
N LYS A 176 9.72 10.88 -7.20
CA LYS A 176 10.76 11.89 -7.41
C LYS A 176 11.46 12.27 -6.11
N GLU A 177 12.76 12.07 -6.04
CA GLU A 177 13.60 12.38 -4.88
C GLU A 177 13.44 13.82 -4.38
N ASN A 178 13.44 14.79 -5.30
CA ASN A 178 13.42 16.22 -4.95
C ASN A 178 12.20 16.63 -4.12
N GLU A 179 11.09 15.93 -4.26
CA GLU A 179 9.86 16.22 -3.52
C GLU A 179 9.93 15.77 -2.05
N TRP A 180 10.83 14.85 -1.74
CA TRP A 180 11.04 14.37 -0.38
C TRP A 180 12.08 15.19 0.38
N ARG A 181 12.99 15.87 -0.32
CA ARG A 181 14.12 16.57 0.30
C ARG A 181 13.68 17.71 1.20
N ASP A 182 14.35 17.83 2.34
CA ASP A 182 14.22 18.99 3.20
C ASP A 182 14.64 20.25 2.41
N ARG A 183 13.80 21.27 2.47
CA ARG A 183 14.01 22.55 1.76
C ARG A 183 14.64 23.62 2.63
N VAL A 184 14.96 23.28 3.88
CA VAL A 184 15.61 24.21 4.80
C VAL A 184 17.06 24.41 4.40
N VAL A 185 17.39 25.58 3.84
CA VAL A 185 18.75 25.97 3.48
C VAL A 185 19.47 26.59 4.66
N LEU A 186 18.77 27.41 5.44
CA LEU A 186 19.29 28.12 6.60
C LEU A 186 18.33 27.93 7.79
N ASN A 187 18.83 27.37 8.87
CA ASN A 187 18.05 27.14 10.09
C ASN A 187 18.55 28.03 11.22
N TYR A 188 18.32 29.34 11.09
CA TYR A 188 18.62 30.32 12.11
C TYR A 188 17.35 30.93 12.70
N ILE A 189 17.30 31.11 14.00
CA ILE A 189 16.25 31.89 14.63
C ILE A 189 16.56 33.39 14.48
N PRO A 190 15.54 34.28 14.30
CA PRO A 190 15.74 35.69 14.03
C PRO A 190 16.74 36.40 14.95
N PRO A 191 16.80 36.16 16.28
CA PRO A 191 17.80 36.77 17.15
C PRO A 191 19.27 36.40 16.85
N GLN A 192 19.52 35.32 16.13
CA GLN A 192 20.86 34.87 15.75
C GLN A 192 21.34 35.49 14.44
N LEU A 193 20.44 36.13 13.69
CA LEU A 193 20.74 36.73 12.40
C LEU A 193 21.18 38.18 12.59
N LYS A 194 22.48 38.45 12.36
CA LYS A 194 23.01 39.82 12.38
C LYS A 194 22.91 40.52 11.02
N GLN A 195 23.04 39.77 9.93
CA GLN A 195 23.00 40.31 8.57
C GLN A 195 22.69 39.20 7.55
N ILE A 196 21.90 39.53 6.52
CA ILE A 196 21.71 38.72 5.33
C ILE A 196 22.20 39.53 4.11
N LYS A 197 23.17 39.01 3.34
CA LYS A 197 23.63 39.58 2.09
C LYS A 197 23.24 38.67 0.92
N VAL A 198 22.47 39.20 -0.01
CA VAL A 198 22.11 38.52 -1.25
C VAL A 198 22.90 39.15 -2.41
N THR A 199 23.68 38.33 -3.13
CA THR A 199 24.43 38.80 -4.30
C THR A 199 23.90 38.05 -5.53
N HIS A 200 23.43 38.82 -6.51
CA HIS A 200 23.02 38.28 -7.80
C HIS A 200 24.19 38.37 -8.76
N TYR A 201 24.61 37.22 -9.27
CA TYR A 201 25.56 37.17 -10.39
C TYR A 201 24.75 37.18 -11.69
N LYS A 202 25.09 38.12 -12.59
CA LYS A 202 24.53 38.15 -13.95
C LYS A 202 25.33 37.21 -14.85
#